data_f4516a39a02f4fa32afec570a4838dcb
#
_entry.id   f4516a39a02f4fa32afec570a4838dcb
#
_cell.length_a   1.000
_cell.length_b   1.000
_cell.length_c   1.000
_cell.angle_alpha   90.00
_cell.angle_beta   90.00
_cell.angle_gamma   90.00
#
_symmetry.space_group_name_H-M   'P 1'
#
loop_
_entity.id
_entity.type
_entity.pdbx_description
1 polymer ?
#
loop_
_entity_poly.entity_id
_entity_poly.type
_entity_poly.pdbx_seq_one_letter_code
_entity_poly.pdbx_strand_id
1 'polypeptide(L)'
;MPKRSLMLAGGGVKIAFQAGVLQVWLDEAGIEFDHADAVSAACFNLAMWVQGLSGTQIAENWRNFDPILGVDVNWSQLARFIYAASLFDLDAFRRNVFPRWGLDWGKIRASRREATFNVYNFSRHELRPVEPREMTEDFLVAAASLPMWFPPLHIDGDIYIDAVFNTASNLEEAIRRGADELWVIWTTSQRGEWFDGFVGNFFGIFEATTNGGYKRVLARIERNNEIVARGGSGEFGRQITVRELKAEVPIHYLLNFNKDRAAEAVNRGVEVARTWCDTNGLARRPGAVYAHPIKAPETGLHFIEVLKGYVGFGATDYRLGLDQGSRENSSLELQLAVDIEDVDRFITMPEHEASIGGAIVCERLGGKLPVVRGTLNLFIDQGDPTRKKVTYRISFSDASGNPFTLSGLKELREDPGDNALREPTTVLIEIWRGSSTPPLNESTEVAAMGIVRVGTLDLLKQLITFRVQGPTLADRVSTLTRFGAFYFGRVWDVYARHVLTSAPF
;
A
#
# COMPACT_ATOMS: atom_id res chain seq x y z
N MET A 1 -10.51 -37.06 20.80
CA MET A 1 -10.49 -35.58 20.92
C MET A 1 -10.92 -35.01 19.59
N PRO A 2 -11.58 -33.87 19.55
CA PRO A 2 -11.93 -33.26 18.25
C PRO A 2 -10.65 -32.94 17.47
N LYS A 3 -10.70 -33.18 16.15
CA LYS A 3 -9.59 -32.82 15.23
C LYS A 3 -9.58 -31.31 15.01
N ARG A 4 -8.47 -30.65 15.36
CA ARG A 4 -8.33 -29.19 15.30
C ARG A 4 -7.54 -28.75 14.09
N SER A 5 -8.05 -27.75 13.38
CA SER A 5 -7.35 -27.10 12.29
C SER A 5 -7.07 -25.63 12.59
N LEU A 6 -5.82 -25.20 12.43
CA LEU A 6 -5.40 -23.80 12.48
C LEU A 6 -5.62 -23.16 11.11
N MET A 7 -6.41 -22.08 11.07
CA MET A 7 -6.78 -21.41 9.85
C MET A 7 -6.16 -20.00 9.82
N LEU A 8 -5.12 -19.82 9.00
CA LEU A 8 -4.40 -18.56 8.85
C LEU A 8 -4.95 -17.81 7.63
N ALA A 9 -5.86 -16.88 7.88
CA ALA A 9 -6.47 -16.10 6.80
C ALA A 9 -5.48 -15.15 6.13
N GLY A 10 -5.67 -14.91 4.83
CA GLY A 10 -4.88 -13.94 4.07
C GLY A 10 -5.07 -12.52 4.60
N GLY A 11 -4.06 -11.68 4.44
CA GLY A 11 -4.11 -10.30 4.96
C GLY A 11 -2.87 -9.46 4.66
N GLY A 12 -2.07 -9.83 3.65
CA GLY A 12 -0.83 -9.13 3.34
C GLY A 12 0.08 -9.04 4.57
N VAL A 13 0.69 -7.87 4.83
CA VAL A 13 1.60 -7.69 5.97
C VAL A 13 0.90 -7.68 7.34
N LYS A 14 -0.44 -7.59 7.39
CA LYS A 14 -1.21 -7.76 8.63
C LYS A 14 -0.99 -9.12 9.29
N ILE A 15 -0.43 -10.10 8.56
CA ILE A 15 -0.07 -11.42 9.12
C ILE A 15 1.03 -11.37 10.18
N ALA A 16 1.77 -10.28 10.33
CA ALA A 16 2.63 -10.05 11.49
C ALA A 16 1.84 -10.13 12.81
N PHE A 17 0.60 -9.66 12.82
CA PHE A 17 -0.33 -9.83 13.93
C PHE A 17 -0.61 -11.32 14.21
N GLN A 18 -0.80 -12.14 13.15
CA GLN A 18 -1.00 -13.58 13.31
C GLN A 18 0.20 -14.25 14.02
N ALA A 19 1.43 -13.80 13.73
CA ALA A 19 2.62 -14.32 14.39
C ALA A 19 2.58 -14.10 15.91
N GLY A 20 2.06 -12.95 16.35
CA GLY A 20 1.80 -12.67 17.77
C GLY A 20 0.74 -13.59 18.37
N VAL A 21 -0.34 -13.87 17.62
CA VAL A 21 -1.38 -14.83 18.05
C VAL A 21 -0.80 -16.24 18.17
N LEU A 22 0.02 -16.66 17.19
CA LEU A 22 0.69 -17.97 17.22
C LEU A 22 1.63 -18.13 18.41
N GLN A 23 2.32 -17.06 18.82
CA GLN A 23 3.15 -17.09 20.04
C GLN A 23 2.30 -17.47 21.26
N VAL A 24 1.11 -16.89 21.40
CA VAL A 24 0.24 -17.16 22.54
C VAL A 24 -0.40 -18.55 22.43
N TRP A 25 -1.00 -18.86 21.29
CA TRP A 25 -1.74 -20.11 21.13
C TRP A 25 -0.83 -21.34 21.21
N LEU A 26 0.34 -21.31 20.54
CA LEU A 26 1.24 -22.45 20.51
C LEU A 26 2.09 -22.57 21.78
N ASP A 27 2.67 -21.46 22.25
CA ASP A 27 3.70 -21.52 23.28
C ASP A 27 3.15 -21.21 24.69
N GLU A 28 2.24 -20.22 24.83
CA GLU A 28 1.70 -19.85 26.14
C GLU A 28 0.51 -20.74 26.53
N ALA A 29 -0.43 -20.98 25.60
CA ALA A 29 -1.61 -21.82 25.84
C ALA A 29 -1.36 -23.30 25.51
N GLY A 30 -0.30 -23.62 24.77
CA GLY A 30 0.05 -25.01 24.44
C GLY A 30 -0.99 -25.72 23.58
N ILE A 31 -1.64 -24.94 22.68
CA ILE A 31 -2.68 -25.50 21.79
C ILE A 31 -2.00 -26.28 20.68
N GLU A 32 -2.41 -27.52 20.51
CA GLU A 32 -1.95 -28.40 19.42
C GLU A 32 -2.98 -28.44 18.30
N PHE A 33 -2.49 -28.49 17.07
CA PHE A 33 -3.30 -28.58 15.86
C PHE A 33 -2.92 -29.81 15.04
N ASP A 34 -3.95 -30.56 14.61
CA ASP A 34 -3.80 -31.73 13.75
C ASP A 34 -3.55 -31.36 12.30
N HIS A 35 -4.06 -30.19 11.89
CA HIS A 35 -3.91 -29.65 10.54
C HIS A 35 -3.78 -28.13 10.62
N ALA A 36 -3.11 -27.50 9.66
CA ALA A 36 -3.10 -26.07 9.48
C ALA A 36 -3.29 -25.70 8.01
N ASP A 37 -3.99 -24.60 7.76
CA ASP A 37 -4.25 -24.06 6.41
C ASP A 37 -3.88 -22.59 6.37
N ALA A 38 -3.32 -22.14 5.27
CA ALA A 38 -3.00 -20.74 5.05
C ALA A 38 -3.29 -20.27 3.64
N VAL A 39 -3.63 -18.99 3.52
CA VAL A 39 -3.88 -18.30 2.25
C VAL A 39 -3.04 -17.05 2.17
N SER A 40 -2.55 -16.69 0.97
CA SER A 40 -1.79 -15.47 0.74
C SER A 40 -0.50 -15.43 1.55
N ALA A 41 -0.06 -14.26 1.96
CA ALA A 41 1.13 -14.06 2.79
C ALA A 41 1.12 -14.87 4.10
N ALA A 42 -0.05 -15.30 4.63
CA ALA A 42 -0.13 -16.16 5.80
C ALA A 42 0.59 -17.51 5.60
N CYS A 43 0.81 -17.91 4.35
CA CYS A 43 1.64 -19.07 4.00
C CYS A 43 3.09 -18.95 4.53
N PHE A 44 3.59 -17.73 4.77
CA PHE A 44 4.91 -17.53 5.40
C PHE A 44 4.91 -18.01 6.84
N ASN A 45 3.87 -17.67 7.62
CA ASN A 45 3.72 -18.16 9.00
C ASN A 45 3.55 -19.69 9.02
N LEU A 46 2.77 -20.21 8.07
CA LEU A 46 2.56 -21.65 7.94
C LEU A 46 3.87 -22.39 7.61
N ALA A 47 4.70 -21.89 6.69
CA ALA A 47 5.98 -22.48 6.35
C ALA A 47 6.92 -22.57 7.57
N MET A 48 6.99 -21.49 8.34
CA MET A 48 7.75 -21.46 9.59
C MET A 48 7.23 -22.47 10.61
N TRP A 49 5.90 -22.57 10.78
CA TRP A 49 5.31 -23.54 11.67
C TRP A 49 5.55 -24.98 11.19
N VAL A 50 5.34 -25.26 9.90
CA VAL A 50 5.51 -26.61 9.31
C VAL A 50 6.92 -27.14 9.52
N GLN A 51 7.95 -26.30 9.34
CA GLN A 51 9.34 -26.74 9.56
C GLN A 51 9.72 -26.92 11.03
N GLY A 52 8.82 -26.56 11.98
CA GLY A 52 8.99 -26.83 13.39
C GLY A 52 9.36 -25.64 14.26
N LEU A 53 9.29 -24.40 13.75
CA LEU A 53 9.48 -23.23 14.59
C LEU A 53 8.37 -23.12 15.64
N SER A 54 8.72 -22.62 16.83
CA SER A 54 7.76 -22.27 17.89
C SER A 54 7.02 -20.98 17.54
N GLY A 55 5.90 -20.71 18.19
CA GLY A 55 5.17 -19.46 18.04
C GLY A 55 6.03 -18.24 18.36
N THR A 56 6.86 -18.33 19.39
CA THR A 56 7.81 -17.27 19.77
C THR A 56 8.85 -17.01 18.68
N GLN A 57 9.42 -18.07 18.09
CA GLN A 57 10.38 -17.91 16.98
C GLN A 57 9.75 -17.27 15.75
N ILE A 58 8.51 -17.64 15.40
CA ILE A 58 7.76 -17.02 14.33
C ILE A 58 7.52 -15.53 14.62
N ALA A 59 7.11 -15.21 15.83
CA ALA A 59 6.88 -13.83 16.27
C ALA A 59 8.17 -13.00 16.24
N GLU A 60 9.31 -13.54 16.70
CA GLU A 60 10.60 -12.86 16.66
C GLU A 60 11.10 -12.61 15.22
N ASN A 61 10.86 -13.54 14.29
CA ASN A 61 11.15 -13.34 12.88
C ASN A 61 10.42 -12.10 12.34
N TRP A 62 9.15 -11.90 12.71
CA TRP A 62 8.38 -10.73 12.30
C TRP A 62 8.77 -9.46 13.05
N ARG A 63 9.09 -9.51 14.37
CA ARG A 63 9.59 -8.34 15.11
C ARG A 63 10.89 -7.80 14.55
N ASN A 64 11.73 -8.69 14.02
CA ASN A 64 13.02 -8.35 13.43
C ASN A 64 12.95 -8.22 11.90
N PHE A 65 11.75 -8.31 11.32
CA PHE A 65 11.55 -8.16 9.88
C PHE A 65 11.74 -6.72 9.44
N ASP A 66 12.60 -6.54 8.46
CA ASP A 66 12.79 -5.27 7.79
C ASP A 66 12.17 -5.38 6.38
N PRO A 67 11.05 -4.70 6.12
CA PRO A 67 10.31 -4.79 4.85
C PRO A 67 11.13 -4.46 3.62
N ILE A 68 12.14 -3.59 3.76
CA ILE A 68 13.05 -3.24 2.67
C ILE A 68 13.77 -4.46 2.08
N LEU A 69 13.99 -5.47 2.91
CA LEU A 69 14.71 -6.67 2.49
C LEU A 69 13.82 -7.62 1.68
N GLY A 70 12.52 -7.39 1.68
CA GLY A 70 11.54 -8.34 1.14
C GLY A 70 10.89 -7.92 -0.18
N VAL A 71 10.87 -6.64 -0.52
CA VAL A 71 10.12 -6.16 -1.69
C VAL A 71 10.97 -5.19 -2.49
N ASP A 72 11.18 -5.49 -3.76
CA ASP A 72 11.83 -4.60 -4.72
C ASP A 72 10.76 -3.91 -5.58
N VAL A 73 10.98 -2.63 -5.89
CA VAL A 73 10.14 -1.88 -6.84
C VAL A 73 10.53 -2.30 -8.25
N ASN A 74 9.55 -2.72 -9.04
CA ASN A 74 9.77 -3.17 -10.41
C ASN A 74 9.88 -1.98 -11.38
N TRP A 75 10.99 -1.24 -11.29
CA TRP A 75 11.22 -0.03 -12.07
C TRP A 75 11.13 -0.26 -13.59
N SER A 76 11.53 -1.42 -14.08
CA SER A 76 11.48 -1.76 -15.49
C SER A 76 10.04 -1.88 -16.01
N GLN A 77 9.13 -2.32 -15.16
CA GLN A 77 7.72 -2.44 -15.47
C GLN A 77 6.97 -1.13 -15.27
N LEU A 78 7.33 -0.33 -14.25
CA LEU A 78 6.70 0.97 -14.03
C LEU A 78 6.78 1.90 -15.24
N ALA A 79 7.87 1.80 -16.02
CA ALA A 79 8.02 2.54 -17.29
C ALA A 79 6.97 2.14 -18.36
N ARG A 80 6.29 1.00 -18.19
CA ARG A 80 5.23 0.50 -19.09
C ARG A 80 3.83 0.95 -18.67
N PHE A 81 3.71 1.72 -17.59
CA PHE A 81 2.45 2.23 -17.02
C PHE A 81 1.43 1.11 -16.81
N ILE A 82 0.27 1.21 -17.45
CA ILE A 82 -0.86 0.27 -17.38
C ILE A 82 -0.55 -1.12 -17.95
N TYR A 83 0.50 -1.26 -18.77
CA TYR A 83 0.99 -2.55 -19.27
C TYR A 83 2.07 -3.13 -18.35
N ALA A 84 2.30 -2.55 -17.18
CA ALA A 84 3.18 -3.12 -16.18
C ALA A 84 2.62 -4.46 -15.69
N ALA A 85 3.46 -5.49 -15.69
CA ALA A 85 3.06 -6.80 -15.19
C ALA A 85 2.81 -6.77 -13.67
N SER A 86 3.52 -5.90 -12.94
CA SER A 86 3.39 -5.71 -11.49
C SER A 86 4.08 -4.43 -11.04
N LEU A 87 3.68 -3.92 -9.88
CA LEU A 87 4.33 -2.77 -9.23
C LEU A 87 5.60 -3.16 -8.48
N PHE A 88 5.60 -4.36 -7.91
CA PHE A 88 6.68 -4.90 -7.09
C PHE A 88 7.06 -6.31 -7.54
N ASP A 89 8.16 -6.84 -7.01
CA ASP A 89 8.49 -8.26 -7.06
C ASP A 89 8.85 -8.80 -5.67
N LEU A 90 8.82 -10.12 -5.52
CA LEU A 90 9.12 -10.85 -4.29
C LEU A 90 10.48 -11.56 -4.33
N ASP A 91 11.32 -11.29 -5.33
CA ASP A 91 12.63 -11.94 -5.41
C ASP A 91 13.54 -11.54 -4.25
N ALA A 92 13.34 -10.35 -3.69
CA ALA A 92 14.01 -9.92 -2.47
C ALA A 92 13.65 -10.79 -1.25
N PHE A 93 12.41 -11.29 -1.16
CA PHE A 93 12.04 -12.28 -0.13
C PHE A 93 12.88 -13.53 -0.22
N ARG A 94 13.07 -14.07 -1.42
CA ARG A 94 13.90 -15.27 -1.67
C ARG A 94 15.35 -15.05 -1.23
N ARG A 95 15.92 -13.92 -1.62
CA ARG A 95 17.34 -13.63 -1.38
C ARG A 95 17.64 -13.25 0.06
N ASN A 96 16.75 -12.50 0.70
CA ASN A 96 17.07 -11.82 1.94
C ASN A 96 16.24 -12.30 3.13
N VAL A 97 14.92 -12.55 2.94
CA VAL A 97 14.00 -12.79 4.04
C VAL A 97 13.95 -14.27 4.41
N PHE A 98 13.73 -15.16 3.44
CA PHE A 98 13.64 -16.59 3.71
C PHE A 98 14.88 -17.17 4.38
N PRO A 99 16.13 -16.82 3.97
CA PRO A 99 17.32 -17.25 4.68
C PRO A 99 17.42 -16.71 6.12
N ARG A 100 17.01 -15.44 6.36
CA ARG A 100 17.01 -14.84 7.70
C ARG A 100 15.99 -15.46 8.63
N TRP A 101 14.82 -15.85 8.09
CA TRP A 101 13.80 -16.60 8.84
C TRP A 101 14.18 -18.06 9.02
N GLY A 102 15.30 -18.49 8.45
CA GLY A 102 15.81 -19.86 8.54
C GLY A 102 14.90 -20.87 7.86
N LEU A 103 14.24 -20.48 6.75
CA LEU A 103 13.41 -21.41 5.98
C LEU A 103 14.29 -22.51 5.36
N ASP A 104 13.92 -23.74 5.63
CA ASP A 104 14.58 -24.96 5.18
C ASP A 104 13.58 -25.83 4.41
N TRP A 105 13.68 -25.79 3.09
CA TRP A 105 12.79 -26.54 2.21
C TRP A 105 12.86 -28.05 2.41
N GLY A 106 14.02 -28.57 2.84
CA GLY A 106 14.18 -29.99 3.21
C GLY A 106 13.34 -30.34 4.44
N LYS A 107 13.40 -29.52 5.48
CA LYS A 107 12.60 -29.71 6.70
C LYS A 107 11.11 -29.54 6.43
N ILE A 108 10.71 -28.54 5.61
CA ILE A 108 9.31 -28.34 5.23
C ILE A 108 8.78 -29.60 4.56
N ARG A 109 9.47 -30.11 3.52
CA ARG A 109 9.03 -31.31 2.78
C ARG A 109 9.06 -32.60 3.60
N ALA A 110 9.95 -32.71 4.55
CA ALA A 110 10.05 -33.87 5.44
C ALA A 110 9.11 -33.77 6.68
N SER A 111 8.39 -32.66 6.82
CA SER A 111 7.50 -32.45 7.96
C SER A 111 6.38 -33.51 8.00
N ARG A 112 6.05 -33.94 9.22
CA ARG A 112 4.89 -34.80 9.48
C ARG A 112 3.62 -34.02 9.86
N ARG A 113 3.74 -32.69 9.97
CA ARG A 113 2.59 -31.81 10.22
C ARG A 113 1.69 -31.78 8.99
N GLU A 114 0.41 -32.07 9.16
CA GLU A 114 -0.56 -31.87 8.08
C GLU A 114 -0.79 -30.39 7.86
N ALA A 115 -0.58 -29.93 6.64
CA ALA A 115 -0.80 -28.53 6.28
C ALA A 115 -1.17 -28.36 4.81
N THR A 116 -1.85 -27.24 4.50
CA THR A 116 -2.22 -26.85 3.13
C THR A 116 -1.87 -25.39 2.89
N PHE A 117 -1.09 -25.15 1.83
CA PHE A 117 -0.75 -23.85 1.33
C PHE A 117 -1.59 -23.58 0.08
N ASN A 118 -2.44 -22.57 0.13
CA ASN A 118 -3.37 -22.34 -0.97
C ASN A 118 -2.75 -21.42 -2.02
N VAL A 119 -2.71 -21.89 -3.26
CA VAL A 119 -2.39 -21.11 -4.46
C VAL A 119 -3.52 -21.23 -5.47
N TYR A 120 -3.69 -20.23 -6.33
CA TYR A 120 -4.65 -20.31 -7.41
C TYR A 120 -3.94 -20.62 -8.73
N ASN A 121 -4.26 -21.78 -9.33
CA ASN A 121 -3.82 -22.14 -10.68
C ASN A 121 -4.68 -21.38 -11.68
N PHE A 122 -4.15 -20.28 -12.21
CA PHE A 122 -4.86 -19.42 -13.15
C PHE A 122 -5.08 -20.12 -14.51
N SER A 123 -4.12 -20.95 -14.96
CA SER A 123 -4.22 -21.66 -16.23
C SER A 123 -5.38 -22.66 -16.25
N ARG A 124 -5.71 -23.24 -15.10
CA ARG A 124 -6.78 -24.24 -14.96
C ARG A 124 -8.04 -23.71 -14.26
N HIS A 125 -8.01 -22.46 -13.79
CA HIS A 125 -9.09 -21.85 -13.01
C HIS A 125 -9.48 -22.63 -11.76
N GLU A 126 -8.50 -23.15 -11.02
CA GLU A 126 -8.75 -23.97 -9.83
C GLU A 126 -7.92 -23.54 -8.62
N LEU A 127 -8.50 -23.67 -7.42
CA LEU A 127 -7.79 -23.57 -6.16
C LEU A 127 -6.95 -24.83 -5.97
N ARG A 128 -5.65 -24.66 -5.73
CA ARG A 128 -4.73 -25.77 -5.45
C ARG A 128 -4.18 -25.68 -4.04
N PRO A 129 -4.65 -26.55 -3.10
CA PRO A 129 -3.99 -26.76 -1.82
C PRO A 129 -2.70 -27.55 -2.05
N VAL A 130 -1.56 -26.94 -1.77
CA VAL A 130 -0.21 -27.55 -1.86
C VAL A 130 0.15 -28.13 -0.50
N GLU A 131 0.53 -29.40 -0.46
CA GLU A 131 0.97 -30.06 0.77
C GLU A 131 2.46 -29.80 1.06
N PRO A 132 2.94 -29.92 2.32
CA PRO A 132 4.34 -29.71 2.67
C PRO A 132 5.32 -30.48 1.79
N ARG A 133 5.01 -31.74 1.42
CA ARG A 133 5.87 -32.59 0.57
C ARG A 133 6.09 -32.04 -0.84
N GLU A 134 5.14 -31.22 -1.35
CA GLU A 134 5.18 -30.59 -2.68
C GLU A 134 5.72 -29.16 -2.62
N MET A 135 5.90 -28.61 -1.42
CA MET A 135 6.24 -27.21 -1.22
C MET A 135 7.63 -26.88 -1.78
N THR A 136 7.65 -25.85 -2.58
CA THR A 136 8.86 -25.21 -3.12
C THR A 136 8.86 -23.73 -2.78
N GLU A 137 10.02 -23.10 -2.97
CA GLU A 137 10.13 -21.64 -2.85
C GLU A 137 9.18 -20.92 -3.82
N ASP A 138 9.04 -21.44 -5.05
CA ASP A 138 8.15 -20.86 -6.06
C ASP A 138 6.68 -20.94 -5.64
N PHE A 139 6.22 -22.05 -5.06
CA PHE A 139 4.86 -22.13 -4.53
C PHE A 139 4.64 -21.18 -3.36
N LEU A 140 5.64 -20.98 -2.49
CA LEU A 140 5.50 -20.06 -1.37
C LEU A 140 5.41 -18.60 -1.86
N VAL A 141 6.18 -18.23 -2.87
CA VAL A 141 6.09 -16.92 -3.51
C VAL A 141 4.77 -16.77 -4.28
N ALA A 142 4.34 -17.79 -5.03
CA ALA A 142 3.06 -17.79 -5.74
C ALA A 142 1.87 -17.57 -4.80
N ALA A 143 1.90 -18.18 -3.60
CA ALA A 143 0.86 -18.00 -2.60
C ALA A 143 0.69 -16.53 -2.16
N ALA A 144 1.75 -15.72 -2.21
CA ALA A 144 1.74 -14.30 -1.86
C ALA A 144 1.74 -13.36 -3.08
N SER A 145 1.70 -13.91 -4.31
CA SER A 145 1.71 -13.13 -5.56
C SER A 145 0.34 -12.54 -5.87
N LEU A 146 -0.02 -11.50 -5.11
CA LEU A 146 -1.27 -10.77 -5.30
C LEU A 146 -1.26 -10.04 -6.65
N PRO A 147 -2.20 -10.35 -7.57
CA PRO A 147 -2.23 -9.73 -8.90
C PRO A 147 -2.19 -8.21 -8.85
N MET A 148 -1.58 -7.58 -9.84
CA MET A 148 -1.28 -6.15 -9.99
C MET A 148 -0.14 -5.67 -9.07
N TRP A 149 -0.01 -6.19 -7.86
CA TRP A 149 1.04 -5.83 -6.92
C TRP A 149 2.32 -6.64 -7.15
N PHE A 150 2.16 -7.94 -7.41
CA PHE A 150 3.27 -8.87 -7.64
C PHE A 150 3.05 -9.69 -8.90
N PRO A 151 4.14 -10.10 -9.59
CA PRO A 151 4.02 -10.88 -10.82
C PRO A 151 3.49 -12.30 -10.54
N PRO A 152 2.76 -12.89 -11.49
CA PRO A 152 2.40 -14.30 -11.40
C PRO A 152 3.63 -15.19 -11.53
N LEU A 153 3.56 -16.41 -10.97
CA LEU A 153 4.63 -17.41 -11.07
C LEU A 153 4.29 -18.46 -12.14
N HIS A 154 5.29 -18.82 -12.94
CA HIS A 154 5.21 -19.91 -13.90
C HIS A 154 5.84 -21.15 -13.28
N ILE A 155 5.06 -22.17 -12.96
CA ILE A 155 5.51 -23.42 -12.35
C ILE A 155 4.97 -24.58 -13.20
N ASP A 156 5.86 -25.44 -13.70
CA ASP A 156 5.52 -26.63 -14.50
C ASP A 156 4.61 -26.33 -15.70
N GLY A 157 4.75 -25.16 -16.32
CA GLY A 157 3.96 -24.73 -17.48
C GLY A 157 2.60 -24.08 -17.17
N ASP A 158 2.16 -24.08 -15.92
CA ASP A 158 0.96 -23.39 -15.46
C ASP A 158 1.31 -22.04 -14.78
N ILE A 159 0.34 -21.12 -14.79
CA ILE A 159 0.42 -19.82 -14.13
C ILE A 159 -0.23 -19.88 -12.75
N TYR A 160 0.49 -19.45 -11.72
CA TYR A 160 0.00 -19.42 -10.35
C TYR A 160 0.01 -18.02 -9.77
N ILE A 161 -1.04 -17.69 -9.02
CA ILE A 161 -1.22 -16.42 -8.31
C ILE A 161 -1.72 -16.65 -6.88
N ASP A 162 -1.78 -15.58 -6.10
CA ASP A 162 -2.41 -15.60 -4.77
C ASP A 162 -3.86 -16.08 -4.84
N ALA A 163 -4.23 -16.97 -3.94
CA ALA A 163 -5.56 -17.56 -3.86
C ALA A 163 -6.62 -16.67 -3.18
N VAL A 164 -6.22 -15.53 -2.65
CA VAL A 164 -7.04 -14.73 -1.72
C VAL A 164 -8.37 -14.24 -2.32
N PHE A 165 -8.42 -13.99 -3.64
CA PHE A 165 -9.68 -13.64 -4.31
C PHE A 165 -10.63 -14.82 -4.49
N ASN A 166 -10.12 -16.05 -4.44
CA ASN A 166 -10.93 -17.26 -4.48
C ASN A 166 -11.38 -17.65 -3.07
N THR A 167 -10.44 -17.68 -2.13
CA THR A 167 -10.70 -17.95 -0.71
C THR A 167 -9.72 -17.18 0.18
N ALA A 168 -10.21 -16.51 1.21
CA ALA A 168 -9.35 -15.85 2.20
C ALA A 168 -8.94 -16.78 3.35
N SER A 169 -9.66 -17.90 3.54
CA SER A 169 -9.38 -18.95 4.49
C SER A 169 -10.12 -20.21 4.02
N ASN A 170 -9.40 -21.28 3.72
CA ASN A 170 -9.97 -22.46 3.11
C ASN A 170 -10.55 -23.43 4.15
N LEU A 171 -11.65 -23.00 4.82
CA LEU A 171 -12.33 -23.79 5.85
C LEU A 171 -12.81 -25.14 5.31
N GLU A 172 -13.23 -25.17 4.02
CA GLU A 172 -13.77 -26.36 3.39
C GLU A 172 -12.73 -27.46 3.26
N GLU A 173 -11.48 -27.11 2.94
CA GLU A 173 -10.36 -28.07 2.90
C GLU A 173 -10.08 -28.68 4.28
N ALA A 174 -10.07 -27.86 5.33
CA ALA A 174 -9.90 -28.35 6.69
C ALA A 174 -11.03 -29.31 7.10
N ILE A 175 -12.30 -28.97 6.76
CA ILE A 175 -13.46 -29.83 7.01
C ILE A 175 -13.34 -31.15 6.22
N ARG A 176 -12.94 -31.08 4.95
CA ARG A 176 -12.71 -32.25 4.09
C ARG A 176 -11.63 -33.18 4.65
N ARG A 177 -10.61 -32.62 5.29
CA ARG A 177 -9.55 -33.36 6.01
C ARG A 177 -9.98 -33.87 7.38
N GLY A 178 -11.22 -33.64 7.76
CA GLY A 178 -11.83 -34.21 8.96
C GLY A 178 -11.73 -33.31 10.21
N ALA A 179 -11.44 -32.03 10.07
CA ALA A 179 -11.44 -31.11 11.19
C ALA A 179 -12.84 -30.93 11.78
N ASP A 180 -12.94 -31.04 13.12
CA ASP A 180 -14.15 -30.78 13.90
C ASP A 180 -14.14 -29.36 14.51
N GLU A 181 -12.95 -28.84 14.79
CA GLU A 181 -12.75 -27.47 15.28
C GLU A 181 -11.86 -26.68 14.32
N LEU A 182 -12.33 -25.50 13.89
CA LEU A 182 -11.62 -24.57 13.05
C LEU A 182 -11.19 -23.35 13.89
N TRP A 183 -9.91 -23.16 14.06
CA TRP A 183 -9.33 -22.05 14.82
C TRP A 183 -8.82 -20.97 13.88
N VAL A 184 -9.61 -19.93 13.67
CA VAL A 184 -9.39 -18.94 12.63
C VAL A 184 -8.75 -17.68 13.20
N ILE A 185 -7.63 -17.25 12.61
CA ILE A 185 -7.05 -15.93 12.84
C ILE A 185 -7.39 -15.06 11.64
N TRP A 186 -8.32 -14.12 11.85
CA TRP A 186 -8.86 -13.26 10.80
C TRP A 186 -8.34 -11.83 10.94
N THR A 187 -7.64 -11.32 9.92
CA THR A 187 -7.00 -10.00 9.93
C THR A 187 -7.51 -9.06 8.83
N THR A 188 -8.40 -9.54 7.95
CA THR A 188 -9.04 -8.67 6.95
C THR A 188 -10.02 -7.73 7.64
N SER A 189 -9.96 -6.44 7.31
CA SER A 189 -10.81 -5.41 7.90
C SER A 189 -12.29 -5.70 7.67
N GLN A 190 -13.09 -5.40 8.68
CA GLN A 190 -14.55 -5.57 8.64
C GLN A 190 -15.30 -4.23 8.78
N ARG A 191 -14.57 -3.09 8.75
CA ARG A 191 -15.16 -1.76 8.98
C ARG A 191 -16.12 -1.36 7.87
N GLY A 192 -15.93 -1.86 6.63
CA GLY A 192 -16.75 -1.50 5.49
C GLY A 192 -16.54 -0.04 5.07
N GLU A 193 -15.37 0.52 5.32
CA GLU A 193 -15.00 1.86 4.88
C GLU A 193 -14.58 1.81 3.42
N TRP A 194 -15.17 2.68 2.61
CA TRP A 194 -14.80 2.81 1.20
C TRP A 194 -13.83 3.97 1.04
N PHE A 195 -12.69 3.71 0.40
CA PHE A 195 -11.71 4.73 0.06
C PHE A 195 -11.65 4.88 -1.46
N ASP A 196 -11.72 6.13 -1.92
CA ASP A 196 -11.63 6.46 -3.34
C ASP A 196 -10.20 6.26 -3.87
N GLY A 197 -10.12 6.11 -5.19
CA GLY A 197 -8.88 5.92 -5.90
C GLY A 197 -8.53 4.45 -6.14
N PHE A 198 -7.58 4.20 -7.06
CA PHE A 198 -7.22 2.85 -7.49
C PHE A 198 -6.85 1.93 -6.33
N VAL A 199 -5.98 2.39 -5.43
CA VAL A 199 -5.55 1.61 -4.25
C VAL A 199 -6.73 1.35 -3.30
N GLY A 200 -7.53 2.39 -3.02
CA GLY A 200 -8.70 2.28 -2.16
C GLY A 200 -9.73 1.31 -2.73
N ASN A 201 -10.05 1.46 -4.02
CA ASN A 201 -10.99 0.58 -4.72
C ASN A 201 -10.51 -0.86 -4.77
N PHE A 202 -9.22 -1.08 -5.07
CA PHE A 202 -8.64 -2.44 -5.09
C PHE A 202 -8.82 -3.13 -3.73
N PHE A 203 -8.43 -2.46 -2.63
CA PHE A 203 -8.56 -3.06 -1.31
C PHE A 203 -10.01 -3.09 -0.82
N GLY A 204 -10.88 -2.18 -1.24
CA GLY A 204 -12.32 -2.26 -1.01
C GLY A 204 -12.94 -3.51 -1.66
N ILE A 205 -12.60 -3.80 -2.93
CA ILE A 205 -13.03 -5.03 -3.63
C ILE A 205 -12.43 -6.27 -2.94
N PHE A 206 -11.16 -6.20 -2.56
CA PHE A 206 -10.49 -7.27 -1.82
C PHE A 206 -11.24 -7.57 -0.52
N GLU A 207 -11.53 -6.57 0.32
CA GLU A 207 -12.26 -6.75 1.58
C GLU A 207 -13.69 -7.27 1.37
N ALA A 208 -14.39 -6.75 0.38
CA ALA A 208 -15.75 -7.20 0.05
C ALA A 208 -15.77 -8.67 -0.38
N THR A 209 -14.83 -9.07 -1.25
CA THR A 209 -14.73 -10.43 -1.76
C THR A 209 -14.36 -11.42 -0.67
N THR A 210 -13.33 -11.10 0.13
CA THR A 210 -12.82 -11.97 1.19
C THR A 210 -13.83 -12.13 2.32
N ASN A 211 -14.39 -11.05 2.85
CA ASN A 211 -15.42 -11.11 3.89
C ASN A 211 -16.71 -11.76 3.39
N GLY A 212 -17.14 -11.48 2.16
CA GLY A 212 -18.32 -12.08 1.57
C GLY A 212 -18.19 -13.59 1.37
N GLY A 213 -17.02 -14.03 0.86
CA GLY A 213 -16.67 -15.45 0.72
C GLY A 213 -16.69 -16.18 2.06
N TYR A 214 -16.00 -15.64 3.03
CA TYR A 214 -15.91 -16.21 4.37
C TYR A 214 -17.29 -16.34 5.05
N LYS A 215 -18.11 -15.28 5.03
CA LYS A 215 -19.47 -15.31 5.59
C LYS A 215 -20.36 -16.38 4.94
N ARG A 216 -20.21 -16.63 3.63
CA ARG A 216 -20.96 -17.70 2.96
C ARG A 216 -20.61 -19.09 3.49
N VAL A 217 -19.32 -19.36 3.74
CA VAL A 217 -18.90 -20.65 4.29
C VAL A 217 -19.38 -20.78 5.74
N LEU A 218 -19.28 -19.74 6.56
CA LEU A 218 -19.82 -19.76 7.93
C LEU A 218 -21.32 -20.07 7.94
N ALA A 219 -22.13 -19.43 7.09
CA ALA A 219 -23.57 -19.70 7.01
C ALA A 219 -23.89 -21.16 6.60
N ARG A 220 -23.05 -21.78 5.77
CA ARG A 220 -23.17 -23.21 5.44
C ARG A 220 -22.84 -24.10 6.65
N ILE A 221 -21.79 -23.75 7.41
CA ILE A 221 -21.45 -24.45 8.65
C ILE A 221 -22.57 -24.34 9.67
N GLU A 222 -23.15 -23.15 9.89
CA GLU A 222 -24.27 -22.93 10.78
C GLU A 222 -25.48 -23.80 10.37
N ARG A 223 -25.88 -23.76 9.10
CA ARG A 223 -26.98 -24.58 8.58
C ARG A 223 -26.70 -26.09 8.75
N ASN A 224 -25.47 -26.52 8.47
CA ASN A 224 -25.07 -27.90 8.70
C ASN A 224 -25.25 -28.30 10.18
N ASN A 225 -24.77 -27.46 11.09
CA ASN A 225 -24.83 -27.71 12.52
C ASN A 225 -26.28 -27.77 13.02
N GLU A 226 -27.18 -26.93 12.51
CA GLU A 226 -28.61 -26.99 12.83
C GLU A 226 -29.24 -28.32 12.39
N ILE A 227 -28.91 -28.81 11.19
CA ILE A 227 -29.42 -30.07 10.68
C ILE A 227 -28.89 -31.26 11.51
N VAL A 228 -27.59 -31.25 11.83
CA VAL A 228 -26.97 -32.30 12.67
C VAL A 228 -27.56 -32.30 14.07
N ALA A 229 -27.78 -31.13 14.67
CA ALA A 229 -28.40 -31.02 16.00
C ALA A 229 -29.83 -31.59 16.05
N ARG A 230 -30.54 -31.60 14.91
CA ARG A 230 -31.89 -32.21 14.77
C ARG A 230 -31.85 -33.69 14.34
N GLY A 231 -30.66 -34.31 14.33
CA GLY A 231 -30.48 -35.72 13.98
C GLY A 231 -30.31 -36.00 12.48
N GLY A 232 -30.21 -35.00 11.65
CA GLY A 232 -29.87 -35.14 10.21
C GLY A 232 -28.37 -35.21 9.97
N SER A 233 -27.95 -35.57 8.75
CA SER A 233 -26.53 -35.67 8.40
C SER A 233 -25.86 -34.33 8.11
N GLY A 234 -26.63 -33.32 7.73
CA GLY A 234 -26.07 -32.05 7.26
C GLY A 234 -25.16 -32.18 6.04
N GLU A 235 -24.58 -31.08 5.61
CA GLU A 235 -23.65 -31.05 4.47
C GLU A 235 -22.31 -31.73 4.78
N PHE A 236 -21.81 -31.51 6.02
CA PHE A 236 -20.49 -32.00 6.45
C PHE A 236 -20.55 -33.29 7.29
N GLY A 237 -21.73 -33.83 7.51
CA GLY A 237 -21.95 -35.10 8.21
C GLY A 237 -21.70 -35.10 9.70
N ARG A 238 -21.25 -33.96 10.28
CA ARG A 238 -20.92 -33.77 11.68
C ARG A 238 -21.00 -32.31 12.08
N GLN A 239 -21.01 -32.03 13.38
CA GLN A 239 -20.90 -30.66 13.88
C GLN A 239 -19.50 -30.11 13.68
N ILE A 240 -19.42 -28.84 13.26
CA ILE A 240 -18.18 -28.11 13.07
C ILE A 240 -18.19 -26.90 14.00
N THR A 241 -17.19 -26.82 14.89
CA THR A 241 -17.01 -25.67 15.78
C THR A 241 -16.06 -24.67 15.14
N VAL A 242 -16.45 -23.41 15.05
CA VAL A 242 -15.56 -22.34 14.58
C VAL A 242 -15.19 -21.45 15.76
N ARG A 243 -13.89 -21.33 16.03
CA ARG A 243 -13.31 -20.45 17.03
C ARG A 243 -12.56 -19.33 16.33
N GLU A 244 -13.11 -18.13 16.36
CA GLU A 244 -12.56 -17.00 15.63
C GLU A 244 -11.84 -16.03 16.58
N LEU A 245 -10.62 -15.65 16.18
CA LEU A 245 -9.95 -14.46 16.67
C LEU A 245 -9.95 -13.45 15.54
N LYS A 246 -10.80 -12.42 15.65
CA LYS A 246 -10.91 -11.32 14.70
C LYS A 246 -10.36 -10.06 15.33
N ALA A 247 -9.54 -9.33 14.59
CA ALA A 247 -9.02 -8.04 15.05
C ALA A 247 -8.83 -7.06 13.90
N GLU A 248 -9.08 -5.79 14.18
CA GLU A 248 -8.62 -4.70 13.33
C GLU A 248 -7.13 -4.45 13.61
N VAL A 249 -6.32 -4.68 12.57
CA VAL A 249 -4.87 -4.46 12.64
C VAL A 249 -4.58 -3.09 12.04
N PRO A 250 -4.01 -2.14 12.79
CA PRO A 250 -3.87 -0.74 12.37
C PRO A 250 -2.69 -0.51 11.41
N ILE A 251 -2.53 -1.40 10.44
CA ILE A 251 -1.57 -1.30 9.34
C ILE A 251 -2.28 -1.61 8.03
N HIS A 252 -1.79 -1.02 6.94
CA HIS A 252 -2.29 -1.33 5.61
C HIS A 252 -1.82 -2.72 5.15
N TYR A 253 -2.51 -3.35 4.20
CA TYR A 253 -2.20 -4.70 3.70
C TYR A 253 -0.81 -4.81 3.04
N LEU A 254 -0.37 -3.79 2.30
CA LEU A 254 0.89 -3.77 1.56
C LEU A 254 1.68 -2.47 1.74
N LEU A 255 1.00 -1.38 2.07
CA LEU A 255 1.59 -0.06 2.13
C LEU A 255 1.80 0.36 3.58
N ASN A 256 2.68 1.35 3.78
CA ASN A 256 2.91 1.92 5.10
C ASN A 256 3.32 0.87 6.15
N PHE A 257 4.29 0.04 5.78
CA PHE A 257 4.80 -1.04 6.60
C PHE A 257 6.31 -0.87 6.79
N ASN A 258 6.76 -0.78 8.02
CA ASN A 258 8.16 -0.71 8.42
C ASN A 258 8.44 -1.67 9.58
N LYS A 259 9.70 -1.78 10.00
CA LYS A 259 10.12 -2.69 11.07
C LYS A 259 9.35 -2.46 12.38
N ASP A 260 9.17 -1.19 12.79
CA ASP A 260 8.52 -0.87 14.05
C ASP A 260 7.03 -1.23 14.02
N ARG A 261 6.36 -0.98 12.89
CA ARG A 261 4.96 -1.37 12.67
C ARG A 261 4.79 -2.89 12.61
N ALA A 262 5.76 -3.61 12.06
CA ALA A 262 5.77 -5.07 12.11
C ALA A 262 5.83 -5.57 13.56
N ALA A 263 6.76 -5.04 14.34
CA ALA A 263 6.91 -5.37 15.76
C ALA A 263 5.67 -5.00 16.58
N GLU A 264 5.08 -3.83 16.32
CA GLU A 264 3.82 -3.39 16.95
C GLU A 264 2.66 -4.33 16.62
N ALA A 265 2.51 -4.73 15.35
CA ALA A 265 1.47 -5.66 14.95
C ALA A 265 1.61 -7.01 15.65
N VAL A 266 2.84 -7.54 15.78
CA VAL A 266 3.11 -8.76 16.55
C VAL A 266 2.71 -8.59 18.00
N ASN A 267 3.15 -7.49 18.66
CA ASN A 267 2.85 -7.24 20.07
C ASN A 267 1.35 -7.10 20.31
N ARG A 268 0.65 -6.42 19.41
CA ARG A 268 -0.81 -6.31 19.42
C ARG A 268 -1.47 -7.69 19.27
N GLY A 269 -0.93 -8.55 18.41
CA GLY A 269 -1.37 -9.94 18.26
C GLY A 269 -1.26 -10.73 19.56
N VAL A 270 -0.16 -10.56 20.28
CA VAL A 270 0.06 -11.18 21.60
C VAL A 270 -0.99 -10.71 22.60
N GLU A 271 -1.22 -9.41 22.73
CA GLU A 271 -2.19 -8.84 23.66
C GLU A 271 -3.62 -9.34 23.39
N VAL A 272 -4.04 -9.24 22.12
CA VAL A 272 -5.39 -9.66 21.71
C VAL A 272 -5.57 -11.16 21.93
N ALA A 273 -4.56 -11.98 21.62
CA ALA A 273 -4.64 -13.41 21.80
C ALA A 273 -4.70 -13.80 23.28
N ARG A 274 -3.96 -13.13 24.17
CA ARG A 274 -4.04 -13.33 25.62
C ARG A 274 -5.44 -13.02 26.14
N THR A 275 -5.99 -11.85 25.78
CA THR A 275 -7.36 -11.45 26.14
C THR A 275 -8.37 -12.46 25.61
N TRP A 276 -8.18 -12.92 24.37
CA TRP A 276 -9.06 -13.91 23.75
C TRP A 276 -9.00 -15.26 24.48
N CYS A 277 -7.82 -15.73 24.88
CA CYS A 277 -7.66 -16.95 25.68
C CYS A 277 -8.38 -16.82 27.03
N ASP A 278 -8.17 -15.71 27.73
CA ASP A 278 -8.79 -15.44 29.03
C ASP A 278 -10.33 -15.41 28.90
N THR A 279 -10.87 -14.77 27.86
CA THR A 279 -12.32 -14.72 27.59
C THR A 279 -12.91 -16.09 27.25
N ASN A 280 -12.13 -16.95 26.58
CA ASN A 280 -12.58 -18.30 26.19
C ASN A 280 -12.23 -19.38 27.22
N GLY A 281 -11.75 -19.00 28.41
CA GLY A 281 -11.44 -19.92 29.49
C GLY A 281 -10.26 -20.86 29.23
N LEU A 282 -9.32 -20.44 28.36
CA LEU A 282 -8.14 -21.20 28.04
C LEU A 282 -6.99 -20.84 28.97
N ALA A 283 -6.49 -21.83 29.73
CA ALA A 283 -5.33 -21.65 30.57
C ALA A 283 -4.08 -21.35 29.73
N ARG A 284 -3.28 -20.40 30.16
CA ARG A 284 -2.01 -20.06 29.53
C ARG A 284 -0.89 -19.85 30.58
N ARG A 285 0.33 -20.06 30.17
CA ARG A 285 1.50 -19.70 30.96
C ARG A 285 1.73 -18.20 30.91
N PRO A 286 2.31 -17.57 31.96
CA PRO A 286 2.76 -16.19 31.87
C PRO A 286 3.78 -16.04 30.75
N GLY A 287 3.58 -15.05 29.88
CA GLY A 287 4.50 -14.72 28.79
C GLY A 287 5.17 -13.36 29.01
N ALA A 288 6.18 -13.06 28.22
CA ALA A 288 6.87 -11.78 28.26
C ALA A 288 5.92 -10.61 27.98
N VAL A 289 6.13 -9.48 28.68
CA VAL A 289 5.46 -8.22 28.39
C VAL A 289 6.32 -7.45 27.39
N TYR A 290 5.71 -7.06 26.27
CA TYR A 290 6.39 -6.30 25.23
C TYR A 290 6.04 -4.83 25.38
N ALA A 291 7.06 -3.94 25.38
CA ALA A 291 6.84 -2.51 25.28
C ALA A 291 6.33 -2.16 23.88
N HIS A 292 5.41 -1.20 23.80
CA HIS A 292 5.07 -0.62 22.50
C HIS A 292 6.30 0.12 21.96
N PRO A 293 6.62 -0.04 20.67
CA PRO A 293 7.72 0.71 20.08
C PRO A 293 7.49 2.22 20.24
N ILE A 294 8.55 2.93 20.54
CA ILE A 294 8.55 4.39 20.50
C ILE A 294 8.16 4.81 19.07
N LYS A 295 7.39 5.90 18.95
CA LYS A 295 6.93 6.45 17.66
C LYS A 295 8.05 6.31 16.60
N ALA A 296 7.69 5.70 15.46
CA ALA A 296 8.65 5.55 14.35
C ALA A 296 9.28 6.89 14.00
N PRO A 297 10.58 6.95 13.71
CA PRO A 297 11.23 8.19 13.34
C PRO A 297 10.58 8.75 12.08
N GLU A 298 10.34 10.05 12.09
CA GLU A 298 9.78 10.76 10.95
C GLU A 298 10.75 10.63 9.77
N THR A 299 10.21 10.22 8.62
CA THR A 299 10.99 10.04 7.41
C THR A 299 10.54 11.03 6.36
N GLY A 300 11.47 11.85 5.91
CA GLY A 300 11.24 12.91 4.95
C GLY A 300 11.60 12.54 3.51
N LEU A 301 11.09 13.31 2.57
CA LEU A 301 11.40 13.20 1.15
C LEU A 301 11.66 14.60 0.58
N HIS A 302 12.77 14.73 -0.14
CA HIS A 302 13.15 15.94 -0.85
C HIS A 302 13.31 15.66 -2.33
N PHE A 303 12.83 16.57 -3.20
CA PHE A 303 13.07 16.50 -4.64
C PHE A 303 13.11 17.89 -5.28
N ILE A 304 13.65 17.97 -6.49
CA ILE A 304 13.74 19.22 -7.26
C ILE A 304 12.76 19.15 -8.43
N GLU A 305 11.99 20.22 -8.60
CA GLU A 305 11.09 20.41 -9.72
C GLU A 305 11.48 21.68 -10.50
N VAL A 306 11.58 21.57 -11.82
CA VAL A 306 11.88 22.72 -12.70
C VAL A 306 10.74 22.89 -13.69
N LEU A 307 10.11 24.07 -13.66
CA LEU A 307 9.03 24.45 -14.57
C LEU A 307 9.44 25.67 -15.37
N LYS A 308 9.17 25.68 -16.68
CA LYS A 308 9.56 26.76 -17.60
C LYS A 308 8.40 27.20 -18.47
N GLY A 309 8.34 28.51 -18.75
CA GLY A 309 7.35 29.09 -19.64
C GLY A 309 7.41 30.59 -19.71
N TYR A 310 6.26 31.24 -19.93
CA TYR A 310 6.20 32.68 -20.10
C TYR A 310 5.02 33.26 -19.33
N VAL A 311 5.14 34.53 -18.93
CA VAL A 311 4.09 35.33 -18.28
C VAL A 311 3.99 36.72 -18.90
N GLY A 312 2.77 37.18 -19.12
CA GLY A 312 2.45 38.52 -19.59
C GLY A 312 2.06 39.42 -18.42
N PHE A 313 2.75 40.52 -18.25
CA PHE A 313 2.43 41.53 -17.24
C PHE A 313 1.21 42.36 -17.66
N GLY A 314 0.19 42.42 -16.79
CA GLY A 314 -1.08 43.06 -17.09
C GLY A 314 -2.02 42.23 -17.94
N ALA A 315 -1.67 40.98 -18.24
CA ALA A 315 -2.56 40.03 -18.91
C ALA A 315 -3.71 39.62 -17.99
N THR A 316 -4.90 39.41 -18.57
CA THR A 316 -6.13 39.03 -17.87
C THR A 316 -6.55 37.58 -18.14
N ASP A 317 -5.78 36.87 -18.94
CA ASP A 317 -6.00 35.46 -19.30
C ASP A 317 -4.67 34.75 -19.47
N TYR A 318 -4.63 33.48 -19.13
CA TYR A 318 -3.38 32.67 -19.12
C TYR A 318 -2.78 32.50 -20.54
N ARG A 319 -3.62 32.33 -21.58
CA ARG A 319 -3.16 32.22 -22.98
C ARG A 319 -2.61 33.53 -23.50
N LEU A 320 -3.37 34.60 -23.24
CA LEU A 320 -2.90 35.95 -23.60
C LEU A 320 -1.58 36.26 -22.89
N GLY A 321 -1.46 35.86 -21.63
CA GLY A 321 -0.22 36.00 -20.85
C GLY A 321 0.95 35.19 -21.41
N LEU A 322 0.72 33.96 -21.83
CA LEU A 322 1.71 33.14 -22.52
C LEU A 322 2.17 33.76 -23.82
N ASP A 323 1.22 34.18 -24.68
CA ASP A 323 1.49 34.75 -26.01
C ASP A 323 2.21 36.08 -25.90
N GLN A 324 1.78 36.95 -24.97
CA GLN A 324 2.42 38.22 -24.70
C GLN A 324 3.82 38.00 -24.13
N GLY A 325 3.96 37.16 -23.09
CA GLY A 325 5.24 36.88 -22.48
C GLY A 325 6.25 36.29 -23.45
N SER A 326 5.82 35.42 -24.35
CA SER A 326 6.67 34.85 -25.40
C SER A 326 7.17 35.92 -26.38
N ARG A 327 6.28 36.84 -26.82
CA ARG A 327 6.66 37.94 -27.70
C ARG A 327 7.59 38.95 -27.04
N GLU A 328 7.37 39.24 -25.77
CA GLU A 328 8.17 40.19 -24.96
C GLU A 328 9.42 39.55 -24.32
N ASN A 329 9.66 38.28 -24.59
CA ASN A 329 10.72 37.48 -23.98
C ASN A 329 10.68 37.48 -22.42
N SER A 330 9.46 37.54 -21.84
CA SER A 330 9.21 37.51 -20.40
C SER A 330 9.14 36.06 -19.91
N SER A 331 10.29 35.38 -19.91
CA SER A 331 10.38 34.01 -19.46
C SER A 331 10.22 33.92 -17.95
N LEU A 332 9.59 32.83 -17.51
CA LEU A 332 9.48 32.42 -16.10
C LEU A 332 10.02 31.01 -15.94
N GLU A 333 11.02 30.85 -15.08
CA GLU A 333 11.50 29.54 -14.66
C GLU A 333 11.36 29.40 -13.13
N LEU A 334 10.73 28.33 -12.69
CA LEU A 334 10.62 27.97 -11.28
C LEU A 334 11.59 26.83 -11.00
N GLN A 335 12.60 27.09 -10.17
CA GLN A 335 13.58 26.10 -9.67
C GLN A 335 13.21 25.78 -8.22
N LEU A 336 12.35 24.79 -8.05
CA LEU A 336 11.72 24.49 -6.77
C LEU A 336 12.38 23.31 -6.09
N ALA A 337 12.72 23.47 -4.82
CA ALA A 337 13.10 22.42 -3.89
C ALA A 337 11.89 22.10 -3.02
N VAL A 338 11.34 20.90 -3.20
CA VAL A 338 10.16 20.43 -2.46
C VAL A 338 10.60 19.54 -1.31
N ASP A 339 10.12 19.85 -0.12
CA ASP A 339 10.41 19.13 1.12
C ASP A 339 9.13 18.60 1.75
N ILE A 340 9.08 17.30 1.96
CA ILE A 340 8.06 16.58 2.73
C ILE A 340 8.74 16.10 4.01
N GLU A 341 8.45 16.74 5.14
CA GLU A 341 9.11 16.45 6.42
C GLU A 341 8.72 15.08 6.98
N ASP A 342 7.46 14.68 6.79
CA ASP A 342 6.91 13.40 7.23
C ASP A 342 6.02 12.83 6.12
N VAL A 343 6.52 11.81 5.43
CA VAL A 343 5.83 11.18 4.30
C VAL A 343 4.55 10.47 4.74
N ASP A 344 4.50 9.91 5.94
CA ASP A 344 3.28 9.23 6.44
C ASP A 344 2.17 10.24 6.72
N ARG A 345 2.52 11.34 7.36
CA ARG A 345 1.60 12.45 7.57
C ARG A 345 1.13 13.03 6.23
N PHE A 346 2.05 13.27 5.30
CA PHE A 346 1.75 13.78 3.97
C PHE A 346 0.74 12.90 3.22
N ILE A 347 0.92 11.58 3.24
CA ILE A 347 0.03 10.62 2.54
C ILE A 347 -1.36 10.56 3.22
N THR A 348 -1.42 10.69 4.54
CA THR A 348 -2.68 10.53 5.30
C THR A 348 -3.51 11.80 5.41
N MET A 349 -2.89 12.98 5.28
CA MET A 349 -3.61 14.26 5.33
C MET A 349 -4.21 14.59 3.97
N PRO A 350 -5.47 15.04 3.90
CA PRO A 350 -6.15 15.28 2.61
C PRO A 350 -5.54 16.43 1.80
N GLU A 351 -4.85 17.35 2.45
CA GLU A 351 -4.18 18.48 1.83
C GLU A 351 -2.89 18.08 1.10
N HIS A 352 -2.26 16.96 1.45
CA HIS A 352 -0.98 16.50 0.92
C HIS A 352 0.02 17.65 0.76
N GLU A 353 0.24 18.40 1.84
CA GLU A 353 1.02 19.63 1.84
C GLU A 353 2.52 19.36 2.01
N ALA A 354 3.32 19.93 1.12
CA ALA A 354 4.79 19.97 1.19
C ALA A 354 5.29 21.41 1.22
N SER A 355 6.46 21.65 1.80
CA SER A 355 7.11 22.96 1.74
C SER A 355 7.90 23.14 0.44
N ILE A 356 7.96 24.37 -0.04
CA ILE A 356 8.73 24.76 -1.23
C ILE A 356 9.79 25.78 -0.84
N GLY A 357 11.05 25.48 -1.19
CA GLY A 357 12.16 26.43 -1.26
C GLY A 357 12.63 26.63 -2.71
N GLY A 358 13.78 27.29 -2.88
CA GLY A 358 14.42 27.45 -4.18
C GLY A 358 14.39 28.85 -4.73
N ALA A 359 14.21 29.01 -6.05
CA ALA A 359 14.26 30.32 -6.71
C ALA A 359 13.28 30.42 -7.88
N ILE A 360 12.81 31.64 -8.12
CA ILE A 360 12.08 32.07 -9.32
C ILE A 360 13.06 32.86 -10.21
N VAL A 361 13.12 32.53 -11.49
CA VAL A 361 13.95 33.25 -12.46
C VAL A 361 13.02 33.96 -13.43
N CYS A 362 13.03 35.30 -13.38
CA CYS A 362 12.25 36.17 -14.26
C CYS A 362 12.97 37.53 -14.44
N GLU A 363 13.49 37.80 -15.63
CA GLU A 363 14.26 39.02 -15.88
C GLU A 363 13.43 40.31 -15.64
N ARG A 364 12.15 40.28 -15.91
CA ARG A 364 11.25 41.45 -15.67
C ARG A 364 11.01 41.75 -14.19
N LEU A 365 11.28 40.80 -13.31
CA LEU A 365 11.21 40.98 -11.84
C LEU A 365 12.59 41.18 -11.22
N GLY A 366 13.67 41.15 -12.03
CA GLY A 366 15.04 41.41 -11.59
C GLY A 366 15.95 40.18 -11.54
N GLY A 367 15.63 39.13 -12.32
CA GLY A 367 16.47 37.96 -12.52
C GLY A 367 16.15 36.81 -11.60
N LYS A 368 17.16 36.29 -10.86
CA LYS A 368 16.98 35.14 -9.98
C LYS A 368 16.60 35.60 -8.57
N LEU A 369 15.39 35.26 -8.13
CA LEU A 369 14.76 35.71 -6.90
C LEU A 369 14.55 34.51 -5.97
N PRO A 370 15.01 34.57 -4.68
CA PRO A 370 14.82 33.49 -3.75
C PRO A 370 13.35 33.35 -3.33
N VAL A 371 12.91 32.11 -3.14
CA VAL A 371 11.63 31.81 -2.50
C VAL A 371 11.76 32.12 -0.99
N VAL A 372 10.90 32.99 -0.49
CA VAL A 372 10.84 33.35 0.93
C VAL A 372 10.05 32.27 1.70
N ARG A 373 8.91 31.88 1.16
CA ARG A 373 8.05 30.81 1.68
C ARG A 373 7.25 30.21 0.54
N GLY A 374 7.10 28.90 0.51
CA GLY A 374 6.27 28.23 -0.48
C GLY A 374 5.59 26.98 0.05
N THR A 375 4.44 26.67 -0.48
CA THR A 375 3.69 25.42 -0.24
C THR A 375 3.27 24.78 -1.56
N LEU A 376 3.31 23.45 -1.59
CA LEU A 376 2.82 22.60 -2.65
C LEU A 376 1.78 21.65 -2.06
N ASN A 377 0.59 21.62 -2.64
CA ASN A 377 -0.40 20.61 -2.31
C ASN A 377 -0.57 19.68 -3.49
N LEU A 378 -0.29 18.41 -3.30
CA LEU A 378 -0.37 17.37 -4.34
C LEU A 378 -1.71 16.65 -4.32
N PHE A 379 -2.31 16.43 -5.49
CA PHE A 379 -3.47 15.56 -5.69
C PHE A 379 -4.68 15.87 -4.79
N ILE A 380 -4.99 17.16 -4.57
CA ILE A 380 -6.17 17.58 -3.81
C ILE A 380 -7.43 17.06 -4.51
N ASP A 381 -8.28 16.36 -3.76
CA ASP A 381 -9.56 15.85 -4.23
C ASP A 381 -10.56 17.00 -4.54
N GLN A 382 -11.30 16.82 -5.62
CA GLN A 382 -12.32 17.77 -6.08
C GLN A 382 -13.75 17.22 -5.95
N GLY A 383 -13.94 16.13 -5.16
CA GLY A 383 -15.21 15.42 -5.11
C GLY A 383 -15.47 14.51 -6.32
N ASP A 384 -14.58 14.51 -7.31
CA ASP A 384 -14.58 13.63 -8.47
C ASP A 384 -13.23 12.87 -8.49
N PRO A 385 -13.21 11.55 -8.35
CA PRO A 385 -11.98 10.76 -8.29
C PRO A 385 -11.12 10.88 -9.56
N THR A 386 -11.72 11.25 -10.70
CA THR A 386 -11.01 11.45 -11.98
C THR A 386 -10.39 12.85 -12.09
N ARG A 387 -10.56 13.69 -11.07
CA ARG A 387 -10.08 15.06 -11.05
C ARG A 387 -9.27 15.33 -9.80
N LYS A 388 -8.00 15.68 -9.99
CA LYS A 388 -7.11 16.10 -8.92
C LYS A 388 -6.52 17.46 -9.24
N LYS A 389 -6.22 18.23 -8.21
CA LYS A 389 -5.50 19.50 -8.33
C LYS A 389 -4.14 19.41 -7.68
N VAL A 390 -3.17 20.05 -8.31
CA VAL A 390 -1.89 20.38 -7.70
C VAL A 390 -1.81 21.89 -7.61
N THR A 391 -1.54 22.42 -6.43
CA THR A 391 -1.48 23.87 -6.23
C THR A 391 -0.13 24.27 -5.69
N TYR A 392 0.41 25.35 -6.23
CA TYR A 392 1.64 25.99 -5.80
C TYR A 392 1.28 27.34 -5.22
N ARG A 393 1.90 27.70 -4.08
CA ARG A 393 1.83 29.04 -3.53
C ARG A 393 3.21 29.45 -3.06
N ILE A 394 3.77 30.50 -3.65
CA ILE A 394 5.15 30.90 -3.45
C ILE A 394 5.20 32.40 -3.18
N SER A 395 5.74 32.79 -2.03
CA SER A 395 6.01 34.18 -1.68
C SER A 395 7.48 34.51 -1.96
N PHE A 396 7.72 35.63 -2.61
CA PHE A 396 9.06 36.12 -2.97
C PHE A 396 9.05 37.64 -3.05
N SER A 397 10.23 38.25 -3.25
CA SER A 397 10.35 39.69 -3.52
C SER A 397 11.09 39.92 -4.83
N ASP A 398 10.71 40.99 -5.57
CA ASP A 398 11.47 41.44 -6.72
C ASP A 398 12.83 42.02 -6.35
N ALA A 399 13.67 42.39 -7.32
CA ALA A 399 14.98 42.96 -7.07
C ALA A 399 14.93 44.32 -6.33
N SER A 400 13.78 44.99 -6.31
CA SER A 400 13.54 46.24 -5.58
C SER A 400 13.02 46.00 -4.17
N GLY A 401 12.81 44.74 -3.75
CA GLY A 401 12.29 44.37 -2.45
C GLY A 401 10.77 44.40 -2.33
N ASN A 402 10.03 44.64 -3.42
CA ASN A 402 8.58 44.59 -3.39
C ASN A 402 8.10 43.14 -3.25
N PRO A 403 7.15 42.85 -2.35
CA PRO A 403 6.65 41.51 -2.15
C PRO A 403 5.68 41.09 -3.28
N PHE A 404 5.77 39.82 -3.65
CA PHE A 404 4.88 39.15 -4.60
C PHE A 404 4.47 37.78 -4.09
N THR A 405 3.31 37.31 -4.54
CA THR A 405 2.84 35.95 -4.35
C THR A 405 2.55 35.32 -5.71
N LEU A 406 3.17 34.16 -6.00
CA LEU A 406 2.86 33.35 -7.17
C LEU A 406 1.89 32.26 -6.75
N SER A 407 0.78 32.13 -7.48
CA SER A 407 -0.17 31.03 -7.41
C SER A 407 -0.04 30.19 -8.68
N GLY A 408 0.16 28.89 -8.53
CA GLY A 408 0.19 27.92 -9.63
C GLY A 408 -0.92 26.90 -9.47
N LEU A 409 -1.63 26.61 -10.55
CA LEU A 409 -2.68 25.59 -10.58
C LEU A 409 -2.43 24.61 -11.73
N LYS A 410 -2.38 23.33 -11.38
CA LYS A 410 -2.35 22.23 -12.34
C LYS A 410 -3.57 21.35 -12.10
N GLU A 411 -4.36 21.14 -13.14
CA GLU A 411 -5.48 20.23 -13.12
C GLU A 411 -5.10 18.90 -13.78
N LEU A 412 -5.27 17.82 -13.06
CA LEU A 412 -5.13 16.47 -13.57
C LEU A 412 -6.52 15.90 -13.82
N ARG A 413 -6.80 15.52 -15.08
CA ARG A 413 -8.10 14.99 -15.53
C ARG A 413 -7.90 13.82 -16.47
N GLU A 414 -8.84 12.88 -16.47
CA GLU A 414 -8.84 11.72 -17.35
C GLU A 414 -8.88 12.10 -18.84
N ASP A 415 -9.66 13.11 -19.20
CA ASP A 415 -9.78 13.62 -20.57
C ASP A 415 -9.55 15.13 -20.59
N PRO A 416 -8.35 15.60 -20.94
CA PRO A 416 -8.07 17.02 -21.07
C PRO A 416 -8.76 17.66 -22.29
N GLY A 417 -9.32 16.86 -23.23
CA GLY A 417 -9.83 17.32 -24.53
C GLY A 417 -8.73 17.99 -25.37
N ASP A 418 -9.11 18.71 -26.45
CA ASP A 418 -8.17 19.46 -27.30
C ASP A 418 -7.66 20.77 -26.67
N ASN A 419 -7.86 20.95 -25.36
CA ASN A 419 -7.49 22.18 -24.68
C ASN A 419 -6.10 22.10 -24.06
N ALA A 420 -5.09 22.67 -24.70
CA ALA A 420 -3.70 22.71 -24.24
C ALA A 420 -3.50 23.31 -22.82
N LEU A 421 -4.48 24.05 -22.27
CA LEU A 421 -4.46 24.52 -20.88
C LEU A 421 -4.69 23.42 -19.85
N ARG A 422 -5.18 22.25 -20.29
CA ARG A 422 -5.53 21.11 -19.44
C ARG A 422 -4.56 19.93 -19.59
N GLU A 423 -3.48 20.13 -20.34
CA GLU A 423 -2.43 19.11 -20.46
C GLU A 423 -1.80 18.83 -19.08
N PRO A 424 -1.48 17.57 -18.76
CA PRO A 424 -0.92 17.17 -17.46
C PRO A 424 0.39 17.84 -17.07
N THR A 425 1.10 18.39 -18.06
CA THR A 425 2.37 19.10 -17.87
C THR A 425 2.20 20.60 -17.65
N THR A 426 0.99 21.14 -17.85
CA THR A 426 0.69 22.58 -17.83
C THR A 426 0.33 23.06 -16.43
N VAL A 427 0.99 24.13 -15.97
CA VAL A 427 0.67 24.85 -14.74
C VAL A 427 0.26 26.28 -15.11
N LEU A 428 -0.94 26.67 -14.72
CA LEU A 428 -1.48 28.03 -14.88
C LEU A 428 -0.91 28.89 -13.77
N ILE A 429 -0.29 30.02 -14.12
CA ILE A 429 0.40 30.91 -13.19
C ILE A 429 -0.30 32.25 -13.08
N GLU A 430 -0.48 32.71 -11.84
CA GLU A 430 -0.84 34.07 -11.48
C GLU A 430 0.22 34.64 -10.55
N ILE A 431 0.68 35.83 -10.82
CA ILE A 431 1.60 36.58 -9.95
C ILE A 431 0.84 37.81 -9.42
N TRP A 432 0.71 37.86 -8.10
CA TRP A 432 -0.01 38.88 -7.37
C TRP A 432 0.96 39.83 -6.68
N ARG A 433 0.62 41.13 -6.62
CA ARG A 433 1.37 42.10 -5.81
C ARG A 433 1.04 41.92 -4.33
N GLY A 434 2.06 41.90 -3.50
CA GLY A 434 1.94 41.76 -2.03
C GLY A 434 2.17 40.33 -1.51
N SER A 435 2.35 40.24 -0.20
CA SER A 435 2.48 38.97 0.54
C SER A 435 1.15 38.65 1.21
N SER A 436 0.19 38.05 0.50
CA SER A 436 -1.11 37.73 1.09
C SER A 436 -1.28 36.25 1.37
N THR A 437 -1.81 35.95 2.57
CA THR A 437 -2.38 34.64 2.91
C THR A 437 -3.80 34.55 2.36
N PRO A 438 -4.26 33.37 1.87
CA PRO A 438 -5.63 33.23 1.37
C PRO A 438 -6.68 33.44 2.49
N PRO A 439 -7.92 33.80 2.10
CA PRO A 439 -8.31 34.17 0.75
C PRO A 439 -7.71 35.50 0.32
N LEU A 440 -7.26 35.61 -0.93
CA LEU A 440 -6.86 36.89 -1.53
C LEU A 440 -8.08 37.82 -1.46
N ASN A 441 -7.93 39.00 -0.89
CA ASN A 441 -8.99 40.00 -0.87
C ASN A 441 -9.27 40.46 -2.30
N GLU A 442 -10.52 40.80 -2.63
CA GLU A 442 -10.94 41.29 -3.96
C GLU A 442 -10.14 42.51 -4.45
N SER A 443 -9.36 43.15 -3.58
CA SER A 443 -8.49 44.28 -3.87
C SER A 443 -7.05 43.93 -4.29
N THR A 444 -6.69 42.64 -4.35
CA THR A 444 -5.29 42.25 -4.70
C THR A 444 -5.12 42.25 -6.21
N GLU A 445 -4.21 43.09 -6.73
CA GLU A 445 -3.96 43.26 -8.16
C GLU A 445 -3.11 42.12 -8.73
N VAL A 446 -3.60 41.44 -9.77
CA VAL A 446 -2.85 40.48 -10.57
C VAL A 446 -1.81 41.25 -11.40
N ALA A 447 -0.54 41.04 -11.13
CA ALA A 447 0.56 41.70 -11.82
C ALA A 447 0.88 41.02 -13.17
N ALA A 448 0.81 39.67 -13.21
CA ALA A 448 1.07 38.90 -14.43
C ALA A 448 0.32 37.56 -14.40
N MET A 449 -0.04 37.09 -15.59
CA MET A 449 -0.58 35.75 -15.83
C MET A 449 0.21 35.03 -16.92
N GLY A 450 0.21 33.70 -16.89
CA GLY A 450 0.85 32.91 -17.93
C GLY A 450 0.84 31.41 -17.65
N ILE A 451 1.72 30.71 -18.35
CA ILE A 451 1.78 29.25 -18.33
C ILE A 451 3.23 28.81 -18.22
N VAL A 452 3.49 27.88 -17.29
CA VAL A 452 4.75 27.13 -17.26
C VAL A 452 4.46 25.64 -17.41
N ARG A 453 5.46 24.87 -17.86
CA ARG A 453 5.34 23.43 -18.08
C ARG A 453 6.51 22.67 -17.48
N VAL A 454 6.23 21.45 -17.06
CA VAL A 454 7.27 20.45 -16.75
C VAL A 454 7.67 19.80 -18.07
N GLY A 455 8.95 19.85 -18.44
CA GLY A 455 9.44 19.14 -19.63
C GLY A 455 9.36 17.62 -19.43
N THR A 456 9.02 16.85 -20.48
CA THR A 456 8.94 15.38 -20.42
C THR A 456 10.26 14.73 -19.99
N LEU A 457 11.40 15.31 -20.39
CA LEU A 457 12.73 14.90 -19.93
C LEU A 457 13.00 15.32 -18.47
N ASP A 458 12.36 16.38 -18.00
CA ASP A 458 12.57 16.89 -16.64
C ASP A 458 11.77 16.06 -15.63
N LEU A 459 10.65 15.45 -16.02
CA LEU A 459 9.93 14.48 -15.18
C LEU A 459 10.79 13.24 -14.85
N LEU A 460 11.52 12.72 -15.85
CA LEU A 460 12.45 11.61 -15.62
C LEU A 460 13.66 12.03 -14.77
N LYS A 461 14.17 13.25 -14.99
CA LYS A 461 15.22 13.83 -14.15
C LYS A 461 14.76 14.09 -12.74
N GLN A 462 13.52 14.48 -12.54
CA GLN A 462 12.92 14.69 -11.23
C GLN A 462 12.99 13.41 -10.38
N LEU A 463 12.71 12.23 -10.97
CA LEU A 463 12.82 10.94 -10.27
C LEU A 463 14.25 10.66 -9.74
N ILE A 464 15.28 11.16 -10.44
CA ILE A 464 16.68 10.99 -10.01
C ILE A 464 17.05 11.95 -8.86
N THR A 465 16.27 13.03 -8.66
CA THR A 465 16.52 14.02 -7.61
C THR A 465 15.95 13.63 -6.26
N PHE A 466 15.13 12.58 -6.18
CA PHE A 466 14.55 12.13 -4.93
C PHE A 466 15.64 11.81 -3.90
N ARG A 467 15.62 12.51 -2.78
CA ARG A 467 16.46 12.29 -1.61
C ARG A 467 15.56 11.97 -0.44
N VAL A 468 15.68 10.77 0.07
CA VAL A 468 14.90 10.33 1.23
C VAL A 468 15.74 10.52 2.48
N GLN A 469 15.15 11.17 3.48
CA GLN A 469 15.73 11.30 4.82
C GLN A 469 15.12 10.23 5.73
N GLY A 470 15.95 9.64 6.55
CA GLY A 470 15.57 8.61 7.52
C GLY A 470 16.81 8.05 8.20
N PRO A 471 16.68 7.55 9.44
CA PRO A 471 17.81 7.13 10.26
C PRO A 471 18.57 5.94 9.67
N THR A 472 17.88 5.05 8.96
CA THR A 472 18.49 3.88 8.32
C THR A 472 18.26 3.86 6.81
N LEU A 473 19.06 3.08 6.08
CA LEU A 473 18.82 2.85 4.64
C LEU A 473 17.44 2.20 4.42
N ALA A 474 17.03 1.36 5.35
CA ALA A 474 15.75 0.69 5.39
C ALA A 474 14.57 1.67 5.42
N ASP A 475 14.63 2.64 6.32
CA ASP A 475 13.59 3.67 6.45
C ASP A 475 13.49 4.49 5.16
N ARG A 476 14.65 4.80 4.56
CA ARG A 476 14.70 5.60 3.32
C ARG A 476 14.04 4.91 2.14
N VAL A 477 14.31 3.63 1.92
CA VAL A 477 13.69 2.91 0.80
C VAL A 477 12.22 2.60 1.07
N SER A 478 11.86 2.26 2.29
CA SER A 478 10.45 2.10 2.69
C SER A 478 9.66 3.39 2.43
N THR A 479 10.21 4.54 2.77
CA THR A 479 9.62 5.86 2.52
C THR A 479 9.47 6.15 1.03
N LEU A 480 10.50 5.89 0.22
CA LEU A 480 10.43 6.06 -1.22
C LEU A 480 9.37 5.15 -1.84
N THR A 481 9.28 3.91 -1.37
CA THR A 481 8.27 2.94 -1.83
C THR A 481 6.86 3.42 -1.50
N ARG A 482 6.62 3.93 -0.29
CA ARG A 482 5.31 4.45 0.14
C ARG A 482 4.90 5.68 -0.65
N PHE A 483 5.81 6.64 -0.80
CA PHE A 483 5.56 7.84 -1.61
C PHE A 483 5.33 7.48 -3.08
N GLY A 484 6.11 6.56 -3.63
CA GLY A 484 5.94 6.05 -4.99
C GLY A 484 4.57 5.40 -5.19
N ALA A 485 4.16 4.53 -4.28
CA ALA A 485 2.84 3.89 -4.33
C ALA A 485 1.69 4.92 -4.25
N PHE A 486 1.81 5.92 -3.37
CA PHE A 486 0.87 7.04 -3.29
C PHE A 486 0.83 7.84 -4.60
N TYR A 487 1.98 8.26 -5.11
CA TYR A 487 2.09 9.09 -6.31
C TYR A 487 1.54 8.36 -7.55
N PHE A 488 1.96 7.11 -7.76
CA PHE A 488 1.48 6.31 -8.90
C PHE A 488 0.00 5.93 -8.75
N GLY A 489 -0.47 5.65 -7.53
CA GLY A 489 -1.89 5.41 -7.27
C GLY A 489 -2.75 6.60 -7.70
N ARG A 490 -2.36 7.82 -7.32
CA ARG A 490 -3.10 9.05 -7.67
C ARG A 490 -3.04 9.38 -9.17
N VAL A 491 -1.91 9.12 -9.82
CA VAL A 491 -1.79 9.26 -11.29
C VAL A 491 -2.64 8.20 -12.00
N TRP A 492 -2.66 6.97 -11.51
CA TRP A 492 -3.50 5.90 -12.04
C TRP A 492 -4.99 6.23 -11.94
N ASP A 493 -5.43 6.78 -10.82
CA ASP A 493 -6.83 7.20 -10.62
C ASP A 493 -7.34 8.13 -11.73
N VAL A 494 -6.45 8.99 -12.23
CA VAL A 494 -6.79 9.99 -13.25
C VAL A 494 -6.75 9.41 -14.66
N TYR A 495 -5.79 8.52 -14.97
CA TYR A 495 -5.49 8.14 -16.37
C TYR A 495 -5.89 6.71 -16.75
N ALA A 496 -6.23 5.83 -15.80
CA ALA A 496 -6.48 4.42 -16.10
C ALA A 496 -7.74 4.18 -16.94
N ARG A 497 -8.77 5.00 -16.81
CA ARG A 497 -10.03 4.83 -17.55
C ARG A 497 -9.85 4.97 -19.05
N HIS A 498 -9.05 5.93 -19.50
CA HIS A 498 -8.87 6.19 -20.94
C HIS A 498 -8.29 4.97 -21.68
N VAL A 499 -7.49 4.19 -21.01
CA VAL A 499 -6.82 3.03 -21.61
C VAL A 499 -7.72 1.80 -21.63
N LEU A 500 -8.57 1.63 -20.61
CA LEU A 500 -9.54 0.53 -20.56
C LEU A 500 -10.64 0.69 -21.63
N THR A 501 -10.96 1.92 -22.04
CA THR A 501 -11.96 2.18 -23.11
C THR A 501 -11.38 2.09 -24.51
N SER A 502 -10.06 2.13 -24.68
CA SER A 502 -9.39 2.07 -25.99
C SER A 502 -8.66 0.77 -26.27
N ALA A 503 -8.64 -0.19 -25.31
CA ALA A 503 -8.08 -1.51 -25.55
C ALA A 503 -9.07 -2.38 -26.32
N PRO A 504 -8.69 -2.97 -27.47
CA PRO A 504 -9.50 -4.00 -28.08
C PRO A 504 -9.46 -5.25 -27.19
N PHE A 505 -10.60 -5.69 -26.73
CA PHE A 505 -10.78 -7.01 -26.12
C PHE A 505 -10.56 -8.10 -27.15
#